data_e5270bb40ec7a063dc5081e5e487f722
#
_entry.id   e5270bb40ec7a063dc5081e5e487f722
#
_cell.length_a   1.000
_cell.length_b   1.000
_cell.length_c   1.000
_cell.angle_alpha   90.00
_cell.angle_beta   90.00
_cell.angle_gamma   90.00
#
_symmetry.space_group_name_H-M   'P 1'
#
loop_
_entity.id
_entity.type
_entity.pdbx_description
1 polymer ?
#
loop_
_entity_poly.entity_id
_entity_poly.type
_entity_poly.pdbx_seq_one_letter_code
_entity_poly.pdbx_strand_id
1 'polypeptide(L)'
;MPEIKQLFENNSKWSEEIKSDRPEYFAKLAEGQKPDFLWIGCSDSRVPAERLTGLYSGELFVHRNVANQVIHTDLNCLSVVQYAVDVLKVKHIIVCGHYGCGGVNAAIDNPQLGLINNWLLHIRDLYFKHRSYLDQMPVEDRADKLGEINVAEQVYNLGNSTIMQNAWERGQDVEIHGVVYGIEDGRLEYLGIRSNSKETVEASYQ
;
A
#
# COMPACT_ATOMS: atom_id res chain seq x y z
N MET A 1 -9.17 27.44 -1.21
CA MET A 1 -9.41 25.99 -1.15
C MET A 1 -10.84 25.76 -1.62
N PRO A 2 -11.13 24.71 -2.38
CA PRO A 2 -12.50 24.45 -2.80
C PRO A 2 -13.38 24.17 -1.56
N GLU A 3 -14.56 24.78 -1.51
CA GLU A 3 -15.58 24.44 -0.55
C GLU A 3 -16.18 23.08 -0.90
N ILE A 4 -16.82 22.40 0.07
CA ILE A 4 -17.45 21.08 -0.17
C ILE A 4 -18.42 21.10 -1.38
N LYS A 5 -19.12 22.20 -1.58
CA LYS A 5 -20.01 22.41 -2.73
C LYS A 5 -19.27 22.26 -4.06
N GLN A 6 -18.05 22.76 -4.16
CA GLN A 6 -17.23 22.66 -5.37
C GLN A 6 -16.87 21.20 -5.71
N LEU A 7 -16.74 20.33 -4.69
CA LEU A 7 -16.48 18.90 -4.94
C LEU A 7 -17.67 18.21 -5.61
N PHE A 8 -18.89 18.56 -5.24
CA PHE A 8 -20.08 18.02 -5.90
C PHE A 8 -20.25 18.54 -7.33
N GLU A 9 -19.96 19.81 -7.56
CA GLU A 9 -19.98 20.41 -8.91
C GLU A 9 -18.92 19.75 -9.80
N ASN A 10 -17.71 19.54 -9.28
CA ASN A 10 -16.63 18.84 -9.99
C ASN A 10 -17.02 17.39 -10.31
N ASN A 11 -17.61 16.68 -9.33
CA ASN A 11 -18.08 15.31 -9.54
C ASN A 11 -19.18 15.23 -10.61
N SER A 12 -20.15 16.15 -10.61
CA SER A 12 -21.20 16.18 -11.63
C SER A 12 -20.61 16.38 -13.03
N LYS A 13 -19.69 17.34 -13.19
CA LYS A 13 -19.00 17.57 -14.48
C LYS A 13 -18.22 16.33 -14.93
N TRP A 14 -17.41 15.76 -14.04
CA TRP A 14 -16.66 14.54 -14.32
C TRP A 14 -17.58 13.39 -14.75
N SER A 15 -18.72 13.21 -14.07
CA SER A 15 -19.69 12.17 -14.42
C SER A 15 -20.30 12.37 -15.80
N GLU A 16 -20.63 13.61 -16.15
CA GLU A 16 -21.17 13.96 -17.47
C GLU A 16 -20.14 13.77 -18.59
N GLU A 17 -18.88 14.17 -18.36
CA GLU A 17 -17.76 13.97 -19.28
C GLU A 17 -17.53 12.47 -19.54
N ILE A 18 -17.48 11.66 -18.49
CA ILE A 18 -17.31 10.20 -18.61
C ILE A 18 -18.49 9.56 -19.37
N LYS A 19 -19.74 9.96 -19.11
CA LYS A 19 -20.90 9.43 -19.82
C LYS A 19 -20.89 9.82 -21.31
N SER A 20 -20.38 11.00 -21.62
CA SER A 20 -20.26 11.45 -23.00
C SER A 20 -19.20 10.67 -23.78
N ASP A 21 -18.05 10.42 -23.15
CA ASP A 21 -16.91 9.71 -23.73
C ASP A 21 -17.12 8.19 -23.77
N ARG A 22 -17.70 7.65 -22.71
CA ARG A 22 -17.94 6.21 -22.49
C ARG A 22 -19.32 5.95 -21.92
N PRO A 23 -20.39 5.90 -22.74
CA PRO A 23 -21.79 5.83 -22.26
C PRO A 23 -22.10 4.65 -21.35
N GLU A 24 -21.41 3.50 -21.54
CA GLU A 24 -21.64 2.27 -20.75
C GLU A 24 -20.78 2.18 -19.49
N TYR A 25 -19.90 3.16 -19.21
CA TYR A 25 -18.90 3.08 -18.15
C TYR A 25 -19.51 2.78 -16.78
N PHE A 26 -20.47 3.59 -16.35
CA PHE A 26 -21.12 3.40 -15.04
C PHE A 26 -22.03 2.18 -14.98
N ALA A 27 -22.66 1.82 -16.10
CA ALA A 27 -23.47 0.61 -16.17
C ALA A 27 -22.60 -0.64 -15.92
N LYS A 28 -21.43 -0.74 -16.57
CA LYS A 28 -20.46 -1.82 -16.34
C LYS A 28 -19.94 -1.85 -14.91
N LEU A 29 -19.63 -0.69 -14.32
CA LEU A 29 -19.19 -0.64 -12.91
C LEU A 29 -20.28 -1.09 -11.94
N ALA A 30 -21.54 -0.84 -12.25
CA ALA A 30 -22.68 -1.26 -11.42
C ALA A 30 -22.94 -2.77 -11.44
N GLU A 31 -22.42 -3.51 -12.41
CA GLU A 31 -22.51 -4.97 -12.47
C GLU A 31 -21.65 -5.67 -11.41
N GLY A 32 -20.64 -4.98 -10.85
CA GLY A 32 -19.76 -5.50 -9.81
C GLY A 32 -18.31 -5.12 -10.01
N GLN A 33 -17.42 -5.75 -9.20
CA GLN A 33 -15.99 -5.55 -9.32
C GLN A 33 -15.27 -6.90 -9.40
N LYS A 34 -14.20 -6.94 -10.18
CA LYS A 34 -13.31 -8.10 -10.28
C LYS A 34 -11.87 -7.62 -10.48
N PRO A 35 -11.28 -6.96 -9.45
CA PRO A 35 -9.91 -6.47 -9.54
C PRO A 35 -8.92 -7.65 -9.55
N ASP A 36 -7.87 -7.56 -10.37
CA ASP A 36 -6.74 -8.47 -10.29
C ASP A 36 -5.73 -8.06 -9.21
N PHE A 37 -5.83 -6.83 -8.70
CA PHE A 37 -4.85 -6.21 -7.80
C PHE A 37 -5.48 -5.74 -6.48
N LEU A 38 -4.75 -5.97 -5.36
CA LEU A 38 -4.93 -5.25 -4.11
C LEU A 38 -3.73 -4.32 -3.93
N TRP A 39 -4.00 -3.04 -3.65
CA TRP A 39 -2.99 -2.05 -3.26
C TRP A 39 -3.10 -1.76 -1.77
N ILE A 40 -1.96 -1.86 -1.05
CA ILE A 40 -1.80 -1.43 0.33
C ILE A 40 -0.78 -0.30 0.34
N GLY A 41 -1.23 0.93 0.50
CA GLY A 41 -0.38 2.11 0.37
C GLY A 41 -0.53 3.14 1.49
N CYS A 42 0.30 4.18 1.43
CA CYS A 42 0.22 5.29 2.38
C CYS A 42 -1.04 6.13 2.16
N SER A 43 -1.57 6.68 3.29
CA SER A 43 -2.66 7.67 3.27
C SER A 43 -2.23 9.04 2.73
N ASP A 44 -0.96 9.24 2.40
CA ASP A 44 -0.44 10.49 1.85
C ASP A 44 -1.22 10.91 0.60
N SER A 45 -1.74 12.14 0.60
CA SER A 45 -2.61 12.64 -0.48
C SER A 45 -1.91 12.77 -1.84
N ARG A 46 -0.57 12.70 -1.87
CA ARG A 46 0.25 12.75 -3.07
C ARG A 46 0.41 11.39 -3.76
N VAL A 47 -0.14 10.30 -3.16
CA VAL A 47 0.01 8.91 -3.63
C VAL A 47 -1.35 8.33 -4.03
N PRO A 48 -1.96 8.77 -5.14
CA PRO A 48 -3.26 8.26 -5.61
C PRO A 48 -3.08 6.96 -6.41
N ALA A 49 -3.40 5.82 -5.82
CA ALA A 49 -3.08 4.48 -6.33
C ALA A 49 -3.48 4.24 -7.80
N GLU A 50 -4.76 4.49 -8.14
CA GLU A 50 -5.28 4.26 -9.50
C GLU A 50 -4.61 5.17 -10.53
N ARG A 51 -4.32 6.41 -10.14
CA ARG A 51 -3.66 7.36 -11.04
C ARG A 51 -2.22 6.97 -11.34
N LEU A 52 -1.48 6.45 -10.33
CA LEU A 52 -0.09 6.04 -10.47
C LEU A 52 0.07 4.80 -11.34
N THR A 53 -0.89 3.89 -11.24
CA THR A 53 -0.87 2.60 -11.98
C THR A 53 -1.51 2.70 -13.35
N GLY A 54 -2.22 3.79 -13.66
CA GLY A 54 -2.97 3.95 -14.91
C GLY A 54 -4.19 3.05 -15.01
N LEU A 55 -4.62 2.46 -13.89
CA LEU A 55 -5.79 1.59 -13.81
C LEU A 55 -7.09 2.40 -13.71
N TYR A 56 -8.16 1.83 -14.22
CA TYR A 56 -9.50 2.42 -14.13
C TYR A 56 -10.22 1.99 -12.85
N SER A 57 -11.33 2.68 -12.56
CA SER A 57 -12.20 2.29 -11.44
C SER A 57 -12.67 0.83 -11.60
N GLY A 58 -12.60 0.06 -10.51
CA GLY A 58 -12.98 -1.35 -10.49
C GLY A 58 -11.82 -2.34 -10.76
N GLU A 59 -10.66 -1.87 -11.23
CA GLU A 59 -9.50 -2.72 -11.54
C GLU A 59 -8.53 -2.87 -10.38
N LEU A 60 -8.60 -1.98 -9.38
CA LEU A 60 -7.72 -1.95 -8.22
C LEU A 60 -8.55 -1.92 -6.94
N PHE A 61 -8.37 -2.89 -6.06
CA PHE A 61 -8.90 -2.85 -4.70
C PHE A 61 -7.90 -2.16 -3.79
N VAL A 62 -8.32 -1.17 -2.99
CA VAL A 62 -7.38 -0.26 -2.32
C VAL A 62 -7.59 -0.24 -0.82
N HIS A 63 -6.51 -0.45 -0.07
CA HIS A 63 -6.38 -0.15 1.35
C HIS A 63 -5.30 0.92 1.56
N ARG A 64 -5.56 1.87 2.46
CA ARG A 64 -4.61 2.93 2.79
C ARG A 64 -4.58 3.21 4.28
N ASN A 65 -3.37 3.30 4.83
CA ASN A 65 -3.13 3.75 6.21
C ASN A 65 -1.84 4.58 6.28
N VAL A 66 -1.54 5.17 7.42
CA VAL A 66 -0.30 5.96 7.56
C VAL A 66 0.90 5.02 7.43
N ALA A 67 1.76 5.31 6.45
CA ALA A 67 2.98 4.56 6.14
C ALA A 67 2.77 3.10 5.72
N ASN A 68 1.68 2.79 5.00
CA ASN A 68 1.45 1.49 4.33
C ASN A 68 1.70 0.24 5.19
N GLN A 69 1.36 0.29 6.47
CA GLN A 69 1.66 -0.79 7.41
C GLN A 69 0.66 -1.94 7.32
N VAL A 70 1.18 -3.17 7.48
CA VAL A 70 0.42 -4.42 7.65
C VAL A 70 0.77 -4.99 9.02
N ILE A 71 -0.03 -4.65 10.02
CA ILE A 71 0.19 -5.06 11.40
C ILE A 71 -0.62 -6.32 11.69
N HIS A 72 -0.04 -7.29 12.36
CA HIS A 72 -0.67 -8.60 12.64
C HIS A 72 -1.98 -8.51 13.42
N THR A 73 -2.21 -7.42 14.13
CA THR A 73 -3.41 -7.18 14.94
C THR A 73 -4.31 -6.08 14.36
N ASP A 74 -3.96 -5.49 13.22
CA ASP A 74 -4.82 -4.53 12.53
C ASP A 74 -5.91 -5.26 11.74
N LEU A 75 -7.03 -5.54 12.43
CA LEU A 75 -8.17 -6.21 11.81
C LEU A 75 -8.77 -5.43 10.63
N ASN A 76 -8.58 -4.12 10.56
CA ASN A 76 -9.04 -3.32 9.42
C ASN A 76 -8.25 -3.70 8.15
N CYS A 77 -6.93 -3.64 8.19
CA CYS A 77 -6.09 -4.07 7.07
C CYS A 77 -6.33 -5.55 6.72
N LEU A 78 -6.29 -6.43 7.72
CA LEU A 78 -6.47 -7.87 7.52
C LEU A 78 -7.84 -8.24 6.95
N SER A 79 -8.91 -7.52 7.30
CA SER A 79 -10.24 -7.75 6.71
C SER A 79 -10.28 -7.39 5.23
N VAL A 80 -9.59 -6.31 4.83
CA VAL A 80 -9.45 -5.93 3.42
C VAL A 80 -8.64 -6.99 2.66
N VAL A 81 -7.53 -7.45 3.23
CA VAL A 81 -6.72 -8.53 2.65
C VAL A 81 -7.54 -9.81 2.49
N GLN A 82 -8.26 -10.22 3.52
CA GLN A 82 -9.09 -11.42 3.46
C GLN A 82 -10.16 -11.32 2.38
N TYR A 83 -10.85 -10.20 2.31
CA TYR A 83 -11.87 -9.99 1.27
C TYR A 83 -11.27 -10.03 -0.13
N ALA A 84 -10.12 -9.38 -0.34
CA ALA A 84 -9.41 -9.40 -1.61
C ALA A 84 -8.98 -10.82 -2.02
N VAL A 85 -8.40 -11.57 -1.10
CA VAL A 85 -7.85 -12.92 -1.36
C VAL A 85 -8.97 -13.97 -1.45
N ASP A 86 -9.90 -13.96 -0.49
CA ASP A 86 -10.88 -15.04 -0.37
C ASP A 86 -12.14 -14.82 -1.20
N VAL A 87 -12.56 -13.58 -1.40
CA VAL A 87 -13.80 -13.23 -2.10
C VAL A 87 -13.53 -12.76 -3.52
N LEU A 88 -12.69 -11.72 -3.67
CA LEU A 88 -12.39 -11.12 -4.98
C LEU A 88 -11.39 -11.97 -5.79
N LYS A 89 -10.60 -12.81 -5.14
CA LYS A 89 -9.59 -13.67 -5.78
C LYS A 89 -8.55 -12.88 -6.56
N VAL A 90 -8.06 -11.78 -5.98
CA VAL A 90 -6.97 -11.01 -6.58
C VAL A 90 -5.74 -11.90 -6.80
N LYS A 91 -4.97 -11.59 -7.86
CA LYS A 91 -3.75 -12.32 -8.21
C LYS A 91 -2.50 -11.65 -7.65
N HIS A 92 -2.56 -10.34 -7.44
CA HIS A 92 -1.41 -9.57 -7.00
C HIS A 92 -1.79 -8.65 -5.84
N ILE A 93 -0.92 -8.62 -4.82
CA ILE A 93 -1.00 -7.68 -3.72
C ILE A 93 0.24 -6.80 -3.76
N ILE A 94 0.06 -5.50 -3.85
CA ILE A 94 1.13 -4.52 -3.93
C ILE A 94 1.21 -3.80 -2.60
N VAL A 95 2.31 -3.95 -1.88
CA VAL A 95 2.65 -3.13 -0.73
C VAL A 95 3.51 -1.97 -1.23
N CYS A 96 2.95 -0.76 -1.22
CA CYS A 96 3.61 0.41 -1.77
C CYS A 96 3.93 1.45 -0.70
N GLY A 97 5.23 1.63 -0.45
CA GLY A 97 5.78 2.79 0.24
C GLY A 97 5.93 4.00 -0.69
N HIS A 98 6.45 5.09 -0.15
CA HIS A 98 6.87 6.24 -0.96
C HIS A 98 8.00 7.00 -0.28
N TYR A 99 8.87 7.58 -1.07
CA TYR A 99 9.94 8.44 -0.55
C TYR A 99 9.37 9.74 0.05
N GLY A 100 10.07 10.30 1.03
CA GLY A 100 9.60 11.46 1.77
C GLY A 100 8.34 11.21 2.61
N CYS A 101 8.12 9.99 3.09
CA CYS A 101 6.96 9.65 3.91
C CYS A 101 7.00 10.31 5.29
N GLY A 102 6.01 11.15 5.59
CA GLY A 102 5.93 11.85 6.88
C GLY A 102 5.84 10.91 8.08
N GLY A 103 5.19 9.75 7.94
CA GLY A 103 5.10 8.74 9.00
C GLY A 103 6.46 8.07 9.28
N VAL A 104 7.25 7.78 8.23
CA VAL A 104 8.60 7.21 8.37
C VAL A 104 9.55 8.22 9.01
N ASN A 105 9.54 9.48 8.56
CA ASN A 105 10.31 10.56 9.18
C ASN A 105 9.97 10.71 10.67
N ALA A 106 8.67 10.76 11.00
CA ALA A 106 8.22 10.87 12.38
C ALA A 106 8.62 9.67 13.25
N ALA A 107 8.75 8.48 12.69
CA ALA A 107 9.25 7.31 13.41
C ALA A 107 10.73 7.46 13.82
N ILE A 108 11.57 8.11 12.99
CA ILE A 108 12.97 8.43 13.31
C ILE A 108 13.04 9.55 14.35
N ASP A 109 12.39 10.69 14.07
CA ASP A 109 12.53 11.93 14.84
C ASP A 109 11.77 11.88 16.18
N ASN A 110 10.76 11.03 16.28
CA ASN A 110 9.90 10.84 17.45
C ASN A 110 9.27 12.13 18.02
N PRO A 111 8.66 12.99 17.22
CA PRO A 111 7.94 14.15 17.73
C PRO A 111 6.71 13.71 18.52
N GLN A 112 6.24 14.54 19.43
CA GLN A 112 5.02 14.27 20.22
C GLN A 112 3.76 14.59 19.41
N LEU A 113 3.27 13.62 18.64
CA LEU A 113 2.10 13.75 17.76
C LEU A 113 0.80 13.16 18.36
N GLY A 114 0.86 12.63 19.59
CA GLY A 114 -0.28 12.02 20.24
C GLY A 114 -0.49 10.56 19.84
N LEU A 115 -1.74 10.15 19.62
CA LEU A 115 -2.11 8.74 19.38
C LEU A 115 -1.34 8.09 18.22
N ILE A 116 -1.05 8.85 17.17
CA ILE A 116 -0.34 8.33 15.99
C ILE A 116 1.04 7.75 16.35
N ASN A 117 1.69 8.22 17.42
CA ASN A 117 2.97 7.69 17.84
C ASN A 117 2.90 6.19 18.16
N ASN A 118 1.77 5.71 18.72
CA ASN A 118 1.60 4.27 18.98
C ASN A 118 1.62 3.44 17.68
N TRP A 119 1.02 3.97 16.61
CA TRP A 119 1.04 3.36 15.29
C TRP A 119 2.44 3.36 14.67
N LEU A 120 3.19 4.44 14.87
CA LEU A 120 4.54 4.60 14.33
C LEU A 120 5.60 3.81 15.12
N LEU A 121 5.28 3.27 16.31
CA LEU A 121 6.22 2.41 17.06
C LEU A 121 6.69 1.22 16.24
N HIS A 122 5.84 0.62 15.42
CA HIS A 122 6.24 -0.50 14.56
C HIS A 122 7.37 -0.13 13.59
N ILE A 123 7.31 1.06 12.98
CA ILE A 123 8.40 1.55 12.10
C ILE A 123 9.61 1.97 12.94
N ARG A 124 9.38 2.51 14.13
CA ARG A 124 10.47 2.86 15.04
C ARG A 124 11.23 1.64 15.52
N ASP A 125 10.56 0.52 15.76
CA ASP A 125 11.21 -0.75 16.10
C ASP A 125 12.08 -1.24 14.92
N LEU A 126 11.63 -1.08 13.67
CA LEU A 126 12.46 -1.35 12.49
C LEU A 126 13.68 -0.43 12.42
N TYR A 127 13.51 0.86 12.71
CA TYR A 127 14.66 1.78 12.77
C TYR A 127 15.71 1.30 13.78
N PHE A 128 15.30 0.91 14.98
CA PHE A 128 16.25 0.39 15.99
C PHE A 128 16.88 -0.93 15.58
N LYS A 129 16.11 -1.83 14.98
CA LYS A 129 16.59 -3.12 14.46
C LYS A 129 17.70 -2.93 13.40
N HIS A 130 17.55 -1.92 12.54
CA HIS A 130 18.48 -1.64 11.43
C HIS A 130 19.39 -0.44 11.70
N ARG A 131 19.44 0.07 12.93
CA ARG A 131 20.14 1.31 13.28
C ARG A 131 21.61 1.31 12.91
N SER A 132 22.32 0.21 13.17
CA SER A 132 23.75 0.09 12.85
C SER A 132 24.06 0.26 11.36
N TYR A 133 23.13 -0.10 10.49
CA TYR A 133 23.23 0.10 9.05
C TYR A 133 22.79 1.52 8.66
N LEU A 134 21.65 1.98 9.14
CA LEU A 134 21.09 3.28 8.81
C LEU A 134 21.95 4.45 9.29
N ASP A 135 22.59 4.33 10.47
CA ASP A 135 23.45 5.38 11.02
C ASP A 135 24.77 5.59 10.22
N GLN A 136 25.13 4.65 9.34
CA GLN A 136 26.28 4.79 8.44
C GLN A 136 25.93 5.56 7.16
N MET A 137 24.64 5.78 6.87
CA MET A 137 24.17 6.51 5.70
C MET A 137 24.10 8.02 5.97
N PRO A 138 24.14 8.85 4.91
CA PRO A 138 23.78 10.26 5.01
C PRO A 138 22.43 10.45 5.68
N VAL A 139 22.28 11.50 6.49
CA VAL A 139 21.05 11.71 7.28
C VAL A 139 19.84 11.86 6.38
N GLU A 140 20.01 12.51 5.23
CA GLU A 140 19.00 12.74 4.20
C GLU A 140 18.44 11.47 3.58
N ASP A 141 19.26 10.41 3.48
CA ASP A 141 18.88 9.13 2.83
C ASP A 141 18.23 8.13 3.80
N ARG A 142 18.38 8.34 5.12
CA ARG A 142 17.95 7.38 6.15
C ARG A 142 16.46 7.08 6.14
N ALA A 143 15.66 8.11 5.97
CA ALA A 143 14.21 7.98 6.00
C ALA A 143 13.70 7.23 4.77
N ASP A 144 14.25 7.50 3.61
CA ASP A 144 13.88 6.82 2.37
C ASP A 144 14.29 5.34 2.43
N LYS A 145 15.49 5.06 2.92
CA LYS A 145 15.95 3.67 3.15
C LYS A 145 15.12 2.94 4.20
N LEU A 146 14.74 3.59 5.29
CA LEU A 146 13.80 3.01 6.27
C LEU A 146 12.43 2.77 5.64
N GLY A 147 12.00 3.61 4.70
CA GLY A 147 10.78 3.41 3.90
C GLY A 147 10.82 2.12 3.08
N GLU A 148 11.95 1.83 2.43
CA GLU A 148 12.17 0.54 1.71
C GLU A 148 12.17 -0.66 2.67
N ILE A 149 12.87 -0.55 3.80
CA ILE A 149 12.89 -1.59 4.85
C ILE A 149 11.47 -1.82 5.40
N ASN A 150 10.70 -0.74 5.59
CA ASN A 150 9.30 -0.85 6.00
C ASN A 150 8.48 -1.62 4.98
N VAL A 151 8.63 -1.36 3.68
CA VAL A 151 7.94 -2.14 2.63
C VAL A 151 8.30 -3.62 2.73
N ALA A 152 9.59 -3.96 2.89
CA ALA A 152 10.04 -5.34 3.04
C ALA A 152 9.40 -6.02 4.25
N GLU A 153 9.38 -5.36 5.41
CA GLU A 153 8.72 -5.85 6.63
C GLU A 153 7.23 -6.08 6.42
N GLN A 154 6.53 -5.17 5.73
CA GLN A 154 5.10 -5.32 5.51
C GLN A 154 4.76 -6.45 4.53
N VAL A 155 5.61 -6.70 3.52
CA VAL A 155 5.51 -7.88 2.65
C VAL A 155 5.71 -9.16 3.48
N TYR A 156 6.71 -9.18 4.35
CA TYR A 156 6.97 -10.30 5.26
C TYR A 156 5.79 -10.55 6.21
N ASN A 157 5.27 -9.50 6.86
CA ASN A 157 4.12 -9.57 7.76
C ASN A 157 2.87 -10.13 7.05
N LEU A 158 2.61 -9.62 5.84
CA LEU A 158 1.48 -10.06 5.03
C LEU A 158 1.62 -11.54 4.64
N GLY A 159 2.80 -11.93 4.15
CA GLY A 159 3.08 -13.31 3.74
C GLY A 159 2.96 -14.30 4.88
N ASN A 160 3.29 -13.90 6.11
CA ASN A 160 3.13 -14.73 7.32
C ASN A 160 1.72 -14.67 7.91
N SER A 161 0.81 -13.85 7.36
CA SER A 161 -0.59 -13.85 7.82
C SER A 161 -1.26 -15.20 7.55
N THR A 162 -2.18 -15.60 8.42
CA THR A 162 -2.98 -16.81 8.23
C THR A 162 -3.75 -16.79 6.92
N ILE A 163 -4.10 -15.60 6.43
CA ILE A 163 -4.83 -15.42 5.17
C ILE A 163 -3.97 -15.89 3.99
N MET A 164 -2.73 -15.39 3.90
CA MET A 164 -1.84 -15.74 2.80
C MET A 164 -1.36 -17.19 2.91
N GLN A 165 -1.01 -17.63 4.11
CA GLN A 165 -0.57 -19.01 4.36
C GLN A 165 -1.65 -20.02 3.92
N ASN A 166 -2.90 -19.77 4.28
CA ASN A 166 -4.04 -20.62 3.88
C ASN A 166 -4.34 -20.51 2.37
N ALA A 167 -4.14 -19.32 1.77
CA ALA A 167 -4.31 -19.15 0.33
C ALA A 167 -3.33 -20.02 -0.46
N TRP A 168 -2.06 -19.98 -0.11
CA TRP A 168 -1.03 -20.79 -0.77
C TRP A 168 -1.20 -22.29 -0.48
N GLU A 169 -1.57 -22.66 0.74
CA GLU A 169 -1.83 -24.08 1.10
C GLU A 169 -2.94 -24.71 0.26
N ARG A 170 -3.99 -23.94 -0.08
CA ARG A 170 -5.07 -24.41 -0.99
C ARG A 170 -4.73 -24.27 -2.48
N GLY A 171 -3.47 -23.90 -2.82
CA GLY A 171 -3.01 -23.77 -4.20
C GLY A 171 -3.52 -22.52 -4.92
N GLN A 172 -3.93 -21.46 -4.19
CA GLN A 172 -4.36 -20.20 -4.82
C GLN A 172 -3.15 -19.44 -5.37
N ASP A 173 -3.21 -19.06 -6.64
CA ASP A 173 -2.19 -18.26 -7.31
C ASP A 173 -2.39 -16.79 -6.92
N VAL A 174 -1.62 -16.35 -5.91
CA VAL A 174 -1.60 -14.97 -5.42
C VAL A 174 -0.20 -14.59 -4.99
N GLU A 175 0.26 -13.44 -5.45
CA GLU A 175 1.63 -12.94 -5.22
C GLU A 175 1.61 -11.61 -4.47
N ILE A 176 2.62 -11.39 -3.62
CA ILE A 176 2.86 -10.14 -2.91
C ILE A 176 4.09 -9.46 -3.52
N HIS A 177 4.01 -8.16 -3.75
CA HIS A 177 5.07 -7.35 -4.33
C HIS A 177 5.40 -6.15 -3.45
N GLY A 178 6.69 -5.87 -3.24
CA GLY A 178 7.19 -4.67 -2.56
C GLY A 178 7.59 -3.60 -3.58
N VAL A 179 7.00 -2.42 -3.48
CA VAL A 179 7.18 -1.29 -4.41
C VAL A 179 7.38 0.01 -3.63
N VAL A 180 8.13 0.95 -4.17
CA VAL A 180 8.22 2.32 -3.64
C VAL A 180 7.87 3.31 -4.75
N TYR A 181 7.18 4.38 -4.38
CA TYR A 181 6.81 5.48 -5.27
C TYR A 181 7.71 6.70 -5.02
N GLY A 182 8.38 7.15 -6.05
CA GLY A 182 9.11 8.41 -6.08
C GLY A 182 8.15 9.58 -6.33
N ILE A 183 7.94 10.44 -5.31
CA ILE A 183 7.05 11.60 -5.46
C ILE A 183 7.68 12.65 -6.40
N GLU A 184 9.01 12.73 -6.44
CA GLU A 184 9.73 13.74 -7.22
C GLU A 184 9.68 13.48 -8.72
N ASP A 185 9.71 12.20 -9.13
CA ASP A 185 9.75 11.81 -10.54
C ASP A 185 8.47 11.09 -11.02
N GLY A 186 7.57 10.74 -10.10
CA GLY A 186 6.30 10.09 -10.40
C GLY A 186 6.42 8.61 -10.79
N ARG A 187 7.51 7.93 -10.43
CA ARG A 187 7.76 6.54 -10.82
C ARG A 187 7.52 5.56 -9.69
N LEU A 188 7.07 4.38 -10.07
CA LEU A 188 7.05 3.21 -9.20
C LEU A 188 8.33 2.42 -9.41
N GLU A 189 9.05 2.16 -8.32
CA GLU A 189 10.26 1.35 -8.29
C GLU A 189 9.97 0.00 -7.65
N TYR A 190 10.30 -1.06 -8.36
CA TYR A 190 10.19 -2.42 -7.85
C TYR A 190 11.42 -2.76 -7.01
N LEU A 191 11.21 -3.10 -5.73
CA LEU A 191 12.32 -3.37 -4.81
C LEU A 191 12.94 -4.78 -4.97
N GLY A 192 12.51 -5.56 -5.95
CA GLY A 192 12.93 -6.95 -6.09
C GLY A 192 12.29 -7.91 -5.07
N ILE A 193 11.36 -7.41 -4.27
CA ILE A 193 10.70 -8.16 -3.20
C ILE A 193 9.42 -8.78 -3.76
N ARG A 194 9.39 -10.13 -3.80
CA ARG A 194 8.24 -10.91 -4.27
C ARG A 194 8.06 -12.15 -3.40
N SER A 195 6.84 -12.42 -3.01
CA SER A 195 6.48 -13.65 -2.29
C SER A 195 5.23 -14.29 -2.90
N ASN A 196 5.31 -15.58 -3.23
CA ASN A 196 4.22 -16.36 -3.82
C ASN A 196 4.04 -17.74 -3.15
N SER A 197 4.78 -18.00 -2.08
CA SER A 197 4.70 -19.22 -1.28
C SER A 197 5.28 -18.98 0.12
N LYS A 198 5.10 -19.95 1.01
CA LYS A 198 5.70 -19.93 2.36
C LYS A 198 7.23 -19.79 2.31
N GLU A 199 7.86 -20.52 1.41
CA GLU A 199 9.31 -20.57 1.26
C GLU A 199 9.88 -19.23 0.75
N THR A 200 9.17 -18.56 -0.15
CA THR A 200 9.63 -17.30 -0.73
C THR A 200 9.48 -16.12 0.23
N VAL A 201 8.59 -16.21 1.24
CA VAL A 201 8.45 -15.15 2.27
C VAL A 201 9.73 -14.98 3.06
N GLU A 202 10.34 -16.06 3.53
CA GLU A 202 11.58 -16.02 4.30
C GLU A 202 12.77 -15.57 3.44
N ALA A 203 12.83 -16.03 2.18
CA ALA A 203 13.91 -15.68 1.25
C ALA A 203 13.88 -14.20 0.84
N SER A 204 12.70 -13.58 0.76
CA SER A 204 12.56 -12.16 0.37
C SER A 204 12.86 -11.18 1.51
N TYR A 205 13.10 -11.68 2.73
CA TYR A 205 13.39 -10.88 3.92
C TYR A 205 14.87 -10.87 4.31
N GLN A 206 15.71 -11.70 3.69
CA GLN A 206 17.16 -11.76 3.92
C GLN A 206 17.91 -10.69 3.12
#